data_6fe5eff0b64b4a3350d8a58ab607c95e
#
_entry.id   6fe5eff0b64b4a3350d8a58ab607c95e
#
_cell.length_a   1.000
_cell.length_b   1.000
_cell.length_c   1.000
_cell.angle_alpha   90.00
_cell.angle_beta   90.00
_cell.angle_gamma   90.00
#
_symmetry.space_group_name_H-M   'P 1'
#
loop_
_entity.id
_entity.type
_entity.pdbx_description
1 polymer ?
#
loop_
_entity_poly.entity_id
_entity_poly.type
_entity_poly.pdbx_seq_one_letter_code
_entity_poly.pdbx_strand_id
1 'polypeptide(L)'
;MRKEKQSKRHQAIEIIQLFRGGRSDEALVLFEKYGFRKEFICFAVTRGIDYEDASDLVQKFIIDKLYMKSDSIEHIEYARTWMYMVFRNMINDQGRVLTRNREVSLDEAKDQSYEEASGEKNQTRSDCVQEQLKIFRDKDQKHAEVMDYIMKGFDVEEVRLTIGRSYGATRQFMSQCRKKFKPFLERCLEIDE
;
A
#
# COMPACT_ATOMS: atom_id res chain seq x y z
N MET A 1 21.43 22.23 -12.74
CA MET A 1 21.16 20.84 -13.14
C MET A 1 19.98 20.31 -12.32
N ARG A 2 18.78 20.14 -12.92
CA ARG A 2 17.65 19.44 -12.27
C ARG A 2 18.03 17.96 -12.19
N LYS A 3 18.25 17.44 -10.99
CA LYS A 3 18.35 15.97 -10.79
C LYS A 3 16.97 15.42 -11.21
N GLU A 4 16.92 14.67 -12.31
CA GLU A 4 15.74 13.91 -12.69
C GLU A 4 15.32 13.06 -11.50
N LYS A 5 14.09 13.22 -11.07
CA LYS A 5 13.52 12.47 -9.96
C LYS A 5 13.31 11.05 -10.47
N GLN A 6 14.20 10.15 -10.08
CA GLN A 6 14.16 8.75 -10.46
C GLN A 6 12.78 8.15 -10.17
N SER A 7 12.19 7.44 -11.13
CA SER A 7 10.85 6.86 -10.94
C SER A 7 10.84 5.84 -9.80
N LYS A 8 9.71 5.68 -9.13
CA LYS A 8 9.53 4.69 -8.05
C LYS A 8 9.86 3.26 -8.50
N ARG A 9 9.64 2.94 -9.77
CA ARG A 9 10.02 1.66 -10.37
C ARG A 9 11.54 1.46 -10.35
N HIS A 10 12.32 2.43 -10.82
CA HIS A 10 13.77 2.35 -10.80
C HIS A 10 14.33 2.30 -9.37
N GLN A 11 13.74 3.06 -8.45
CA GLN A 11 14.12 3.04 -7.03
C GLN A 11 13.91 1.64 -6.41
N ALA A 12 12.79 0.96 -6.73
CA ALA A 12 12.54 -0.39 -6.26
C ALA A 12 13.52 -1.41 -6.86
N ILE A 13 13.86 -1.28 -8.16
CA ILE A 13 14.86 -2.13 -8.82
C ILE A 13 16.22 -1.99 -8.14
N GLU A 14 16.65 -0.76 -7.89
CA GLU A 14 17.93 -0.47 -7.22
C GLU A 14 18.01 -1.11 -5.83
N ILE A 15 16.97 -0.98 -5.02
CA ILE A 15 16.88 -1.60 -3.68
C ILE A 15 17.01 -3.12 -3.78
N ILE A 16 16.27 -3.76 -4.68
CA ILE A 16 16.32 -5.23 -4.83
C ILE A 16 17.69 -5.69 -5.32
N GLN A 17 18.33 -4.95 -6.23
CA GLN A 17 19.67 -5.26 -6.71
C GLN A 17 20.71 -5.19 -5.57
N LEU A 18 20.58 -4.23 -4.67
CA LEU A 18 21.46 -4.12 -3.51
C LEU A 18 21.26 -5.29 -2.53
N PHE A 19 20.02 -5.70 -2.25
CA PHE A 19 19.77 -6.88 -1.43
C PHE A 19 20.38 -8.14 -2.04
N ARG A 20 20.20 -8.38 -3.34
CA ARG A 20 20.81 -9.49 -4.08
C ARG A 20 22.33 -9.45 -4.07
N GLY A 21 22.92 -8.28 -4.10
CA GLY A 21 24.37 -8.08 -4.05
C GLY A 21 24.97 -8.16 -2.65
N GLY A 22 24.19 -8.53 -1.62
CA GLY A 22 24.63 -8.60 -0.23
C GLY A 22 24.90 -7.23 0.42
N ARG A 23 24.48 -6.13 -0.22
CA ARG A 23 24.65 -4.75 0.27
C ARG A 23 23.38 -4.28 1.02
N SER A 24 22.96 -5.07 2.01
CA SER A 24 21.69 -4.88 2.70
C SER A 24 21.59 -3.55 3.45
N ASP A 25 22.68 -3.06 4.05
CA ASP A 25 22.68 -1.79 4.76
C ASP A 25 22.39 -0.62 3.81
N GLU A 26 23.01 -0.63 2.63
CA GLU A 26 22.77 0.39 1.62
C GLU A 26 21.33 0.29 1.06
N ALA A 27 20.82 -0.92 0.87
CA ALA A 27 19.44 -1.15 0.45
C ALA A 27 18.44 -0.56 1.45
N LEU A 28 18.70 -0.74 2.77
CA LEU A 28 17.85 -0.18 3.83
C LEU A 28 17.89 1.35 3.85
N VAL A 29 19.07 1.94 3.70
CA VAL A 29 19.21 3.41 3.62
C VAL A 29 18.42 3.97 2.43
N LEU A 30 18.47 3.31 1.26
CA LEU A 30 17.68 3.73 0.10
C LEU A 30 16.18 3.48 0.27
N PHE A 31 15.78 2.39 0.92
CA PHE A 31 14.39 2.09 1.23
C PHE A 31 13.75 3.22 2.05
N GLU A 32 14.45 3.71 3.08
CA GLU A 32 14.04 4.87 3.88
C GLU A 32 14.07 6.17 3.07
N LYS A 33 15.20 6.45 2.41
CA LYS A 33 15.40 7.69 1.64
C LYS A 33 14.37 7.88 0.52
N TYR A 34 13.98 6.79 -0.14
CA TYR A 34 12.96 6.81 -1.18
C TYR A 34 11.53 6.80 -0.62
N GLY A 35 11.37 6.72 0.71
CA GLY A 35 10.10 6.79 1.41
C GLY A 35 9.25 5.52 1.31
N PHE A 36 9.83 4.38 0.96
CA PHE A 36 9.10 3.12 0.87
C PHE A 36 8.53 2.67 2.22
N ARG A 37 9.26 2.87 3.34
CA ARG A 37 8.73 2.54 4.67
C ARG A 37 7.42 3.26 4.94
N LYS A 38 7.39 4.59 4.78
CA LYS A 38 6.19 5.39 4.97
C LYS A 38 5.07 4.95 4.03
N GLU A 39 5.40 4.66 2.76
CA GLU A 39 4.46 4.23 1.73
C GLU A 39 3.81 2.88 2.10
N PHE A 40 4.58 1.92 2.63
CA PHE A 40 4.07 0.61 3.06
C PHE A 40 3.27 0.68 4.37
N ILE A 41 3.70 1.49 5.35
CA ILE A 41 2.90 1.73 6.56
C ILE A 41 1.54 2.31 6.17
N CYS A 42 1.51 3.37 5.35
CA CYS A 42 0.27 3.95 4.84
C CYS A 42 -0.59 2.92 4.10
N PHE A 43 0.04 2.04 3.32
CA PHE A 43 -0.65 0.98 2.58
C PHE A 43 -1.34 -0.03 3.52
N ALA A 44 -0.74 -0.36 4.66
CA ALA A 44 -1.32 -1.24 5.67
C ALA A 44 -2.42 -0.53 6.48
N VAL A 45 -2.17 0.69 6.95
CA VAL A 45 -3.14 1.49 7.72
C VAL A 45 -4.42 1.74 6.94
N THR A 46 -4.33 2.06 5.64
CA THR A 46 -5.51 2.21 4.78
C THR A 46 -6.30 0.90 4.59
N ARG A 47 -5.78 -0.23 5.05
CA ARG A 47 -6.43 -1.55 5.04
C ARG A 47 -6.89 -2.03 6.41
N GLY A 48 -6.89 -1.11 7.40
CA GLY A 48 -7.42 -1.37 8.73
C GLY A 48 -6.42 -1.97 9.71
N ILE A 49 -5.13 -2.02 9.36
CA ILE A 49 -4.05 -2.34 10.31
C ILE A 49 -3.73 -1.06 11.09
N ASP A 50 -3.62 -1.13 12.42
CA ASP A 50 -3.18 0.03 13.19
C ASP A 50 -1.72 0.42 12.87
N TYR A 51 -1.29 1.59 13.33
CA TYR A 51 0.01 2.14 12.93
C TYR A 51 1.17 1.31 13.50
N GLU A 52 1.08 0.81 14.71
CA GLU A 52 2.13 0.05 15.37
C GLU A 52 2.29 -1.31 14.68
N ASP A 53 1.19 -2.05 14.52
CA ASP A 53 1.15 -3.31 13.77
C ASP A 53 1.62 -3.14 12.31
N ALA A 54 1.27 -2.03 11.67
CA ALA A 54 1.72 -1.72 10.32
C ALA A 54 3.23 -1.49 10.25
N SER A 55 3.81 -0.82 11.25
CA SER A 55 5.26 -0.62 11.36
C SER A 55 6.00 -1.94 11.55
N ASP A 56 5.50 -2.79 12.43
CA ASP A 56 6.06 -4.12 12.70
C ASP A 56 5.95 -5.03 11.46
N LEU A 57 4.82 -4.96 10.76
CA LEU A 57 4.62 -5.69 9.52
C LEU A 57 5.62 -5.27 8.43
N VAL A 58 5.93 -3.97 8.34
CA VAL A 58 6.97 -3.48 7.41
C VAL A 58 8.35 -3.96 7.81
N GLN A 59 8.67 -3.98 9.11
CA GLN A 59 9.92 -4.53 9.61
C GLN A 59 10.05 -6.02 9.25
N LYS A 60 9.01 -6.79 9.49
CA LYS A 60 8.94 -8.21 9.12
C LYS A 60 9.04 -8.41 7.61
N PHE A 61 8.42 -7.57 6.81
CA PHE A 61 8.54 -7.59 5.34
C PHE A 61 10.00 -7.40 4.89
N ILE A 62 10.70 -6.44 5.49
CA ILE A 62 12.12 -6.19 5.17
C ILE A 62 12.96 -7.44 5.46
N ILE A 63 12.82 -8.02 6.65
CA ILE A 63 13.61 -9.17 7.09
C ILE A 63 13.26 -10.43 6.30
N ASP A 64 11.98 -10.83 6.30
CA ASP A 64 11.54 -12.13 5.79
C ASP A 64 11.42 -12.17 4.27
N LYS A 65 11.28 -11.02 3.61
CA LYS A 65 11.00 -10.96 2.17
C LYS A 65 12.11 -10.26 1.40
N LEU A 66 12.47 -9.03 1.78
CA LEU A 66 13.50 -8.31 1.02
C LEU A 66 14.88 -8.92 1.24
N TYR A 67 15.25 -9.16 2.48
CA TYR A 67 16.56 -9.76 2.80
C TYR A 67 16.66 -11.23 2.39
N MET A 68 15.65 -12.06 2.74
CA MET A 68 15.74 -13.51 2.58
C MET A 68 15.28 -14.01 1.21
N LYS A 69 14.47 -13.26 0.46
CA LYS A 69 13.80 -13.74 -0.76
C LYS A 69 13.93 -12.81 -1.97
N SER A 70 14.79 -11.80 -1.92
CA SER A 70 15.02 -10.91 -3.08
C SER A 70 15.49 -11.67 -4.32
N ASP A 71 16.24 -12.79 -4.13
CA ASP A 71 16.72 -13.64 -5.23
C ASP A 71 15.60 -14.39 -5.94
N SER A 72 14.42 -14.57 -5.31
CA SER A 72 13.28 -15.26 -5.91
C SER A 72 12.52 -14.43 -6.97
N ILE A 73 12.88 -13.17 -7.15
CA ILE A 73 12.27 -12.32 -8.17
C ILE A 73 12.85 -12.67 -9.53
N GLU A 74 12.09 -13.35 -10.37
CA GLU A 74 12.54 -13.73 -11.72
C GLU A 74 12.72 -12.51 -12.63
N HIS A 75 11.81 -11.54 -12.56
CA HIS A 75 11.73 -10.36 -13.39
C HIS A 75 11.93 -9.10 -12.57
N ILE A 76 13.18 -8.62 -12.51
CA ILE A 76 13.56 -7.47 -11.68
C ILE A 76 12.89 -6.16 -12.10
N GLU A 77 12.52 -6.04 -13.36
CA GLU A 77 11.76 -4.90 -13.89
C GLU A 77 10.40 -4.71 -13.20
N TYR A 78 9.89 -5.75 -12.55
CA TYR A 78 8.66 -5.73 -11.75
C TYR A 78 8.92 -5.72 -10.23
N ALA A 79 10.11 -5.36 -9.79
CA ALA A 79 10.50 -5.33 -8.39
C ALA A 79 9.48 -4.58 -7.51
N ARG A 80 9.01 -3.41 -7.96
CA ARG A 80 7.99 -2.63 -7.24
C ARG A 80 6.69 -3.40 -7.10
N THR A 81 6.17 -3.96 -8.19
CA THR A 81 4.93 -4.74 -8.20
C THR A 81 5.05 -5.95 -7.26
N TRP A 82 6.18 -6.65 -7.33
CA TRP A 82 6.48 -7.79 -6.44
C TRP A 82 6.46 -7.37 -4.97
N MET A 83 7.12 -6.28 -4.60
CA MET A 83 7.14 -5.77 -3.23
C MET A 83 5.70 -5.54 -2.70
N TYR A 84 4.85 -4.88 -3.49
CA TYR A 84 3.46 -4.62 -3.11
C TYR A 84 2.61 -5.90 -3.04
N MET A 85 2.78 -6.84 -3.96
CA MET A 85 2.06 -8.12 -3.95
C MET A 85 2.42 -8.94 -2.71
N VAL A 86 3.70 -9.06 -2.39
CA VAL A 86 4.18 -9.78 -1.21
C VAL A 86 3.69 -9.13 0.07
N PHE A 87 3.81 -7.81 0.18
CA PHE A 87 3.36 -7.08 1.36
C PHE A 87 1.83 -7.16 1.55
N ARG A 88 1.07 -7.06 0.48
CA ARG A 88 -0.40 -7.27 0.49
C ARG A 88 -0.76 -8.66 1.00
N ASN A 89 -0.06 -9.70 0.56
CA ASN A 89 -0.30 -11.04 1.05
C ASN A 89 -0.04 -11.14 2.56
N MET A 90 1.01 -10.49 3.07
CA MET A 90 1.28 -10.43 4.51
C MET A 90 0.15 -9.74 5.29
N ILE A 91 -0.40 -8.63 4.77
CA ILE A 91 -1.58 -7.96 5.36
C ILE A 91 -2.77 -8.92 5.41
N ASN A 92 -3.06 -9.63 4.32
CA ASN A 92 -4.18 -10.56 4.25
C ASN A 92 -4.01 -11.73 5.23
N ASP A 93 -2.80 -12.25 5.38
CA ASP A 93 -2.49 -13.33 6.31
C ASP A 93 -2.65 -12.87 7.77
N GLN A 94 -2.22 -11.66 8.11
CA GLN A 94 -2.45 -11.07 9.43
C GLN A 94 -3.95 -10.88 9.72
N GLY A 95 -4.72 -10.38 8.75
CA GLY A 95 -6.18 -10.25 8.88
C GLY A 95 -6.87 -11.58 9.15
N ARG A 96 -6.44 -12.67 8.51
CA ARG A 96 -6.98 -14.02 8.75
C ARG A 96 -6.66 -14.52 10.17
N VAL A 97 -5.47 -14.24 10.69
CA VAL A 97 -5.09 -14.60 12.06
C VAL A 97 -5.94 -13.84 13.07
N LEU A 98 -6.15 -12.53 12.88
CA LEU A 98 -6.99 -11.71 13.75
C LEU A 98 -8.45 -12.17 13.76
N THR A 99 -9.02 -12.52 12.59
CA THR A 99 -10.38 -13.04 12.47
C THR A 99 -10.50 -14.37 13.20
N ARG A 100 -9.55 -15.29 13.02
CA ARG A 100 -9.53 -16.60 13.68
C ARG A 100 -9.42 -16.49 15.19
N ASN A 101 -8.60 -15.55 15.68
CA ASN A 101 -8.46 -15.31 17.13
C ASN A 101 -9.72 -14.66 17.72
N ARG A 102 -10.46 -13.83 16.97
CA ARG A 102 -11.76 -13.29 17.39
C ARG A 102 -12.84 -14.36 17.48
N GLU A 103 -12.86 -15.34 16.59
CA GLU A 103 -13.79 -16.48 16.67
C GLU A 103 -13.55 -17.35 17.89
N VAL A 104 -12.30 -17.41 18.39
CA VAL A 104 -11.94 -18.16 19.61
C VAL A 104 -12.19 -17.36 20.89
N SER A 105 -12.27 -16.03 20.84
CA SER A 105 -12.45 -15.14 22.01
C SER A 105 -13.84 -14.49 22.09
N LEU A 106 -14.88 -15.11 21.55
CA LEU A 106 -16.27 -14.64 21.63
C LEU A 106 -16.89 -14.69 23.03
N ASP A 107 -16.13 -15.06 24.07
CA ASP A 107 -16.62 -15.09 25.45
C ASP A 107 -16.26 -13.86 26.30
N GLU A 108 -15.52 -12.90 25.78
CA GLU A 108 -15.21 -11.64 26.49
C GLU A 108 -15.29 -10.42 25.59
N ALA A 109 -16.52 -10.06 25.19
CA ALA A 109 -16.76 -8.78 24.53
C ALA A 109 -16.76 -7.65 25.57
N LYS A 110 -15.66 -6.93 25.72
CA LYS A 110 -15.66 -5.58 26.30
C LYS A 110 -15.50 -4.56 25.20
N ASP A 111 -16.58 -3.82 25.08
CA ASP A 111 -16.79 -2.57 24.39
C ASP A 111 -15.59 -1.61 24.61
N GLN A 112 -14.75 -1.42 23.60
CA GLN A 112 -13.81 -0.31 23.57
C GLN A 112 -14.19 0.59 22.42
N SER A 113 -15.06 1.55 22.74
CA SER A 113 -15.26 2.74 21.95
C SER A 113 -13.93 3.52 21.91
N TYR A 114 -13.28 3.55 20.76
CA TYR A 114 -12.18 4.47 20.50
C TYR A 114 -12.78 5.88 20.42
N GLU A 115 -12.56 6.67 21.45
CA GLU A 115 -12.74 8.13 21.40
C GLU A 115 -11.74 8.67 20.38
N GLU A 116 -12.26 9.13 19.25
CA GLU A 116 -11.52 9.97 18.33
C GLU A 116 -11.11 11.23 19.10
N ALA A 117 -9.81 11.38 19.36
CA ALA A 117 -9.26 12.64 19.84
C ALA A 117 -9.52 13.71 18.77
N SER A 118 -10.59 14.47 18.94
CA SER A 118 -10.94 15.64 18.15
C SER A 118 -9.98 16.80 18.45
N GLY A 119 -8.78 16.72 17.91
CA GLY A 119 -7.97 17.91 17.68
C GLY A 119 -8.34 18.45 16.31
N GLU A 120 -8.68 19.72 16.19
CA GLU A 120 -8.79 20.44 14.92
C GLU A 120 -7.44 20.34 14.19
N LYS A 121 -7.24 19.23 13.46
CA LYS A 121 -6.17 19.13 12.48
C LYS A 121 -6.69 19.82 11.24
N ASN A 122 -6.00 20.86 10.78
CA ASN A 122 -6.17 21.39 9.44
C ASN A 122 -6.06 20.20 8.47
N GLN A 123 -7.20 19.69 8.01
CA GLN A 123 -7.28 18.56 7.13
C GLN A 123 -6.72 18.97 5.78
N THR A 124 -5.61 18.35 5.38
CA THR A 124 -5.05 18.62 4.04
C THR A 124 -5.89 17.90 2.98
N ARG A 125 -5.85 18.40 1.73
CA ARG A 125 -6.48 17.72 0.59
C ARG A 125 -6.01 16.26 0.46
N SER A 126 -4.76 15.99 0.78
CA SER A 126 -4.20 14.63 0.77
C SER A 126 -4.87 13.74 1.81
N ASP A 127 -5.10 14.25 3.03
CA ASP A 127 -5.74 13.50 4.11
C ASP A 127 -7.19 13.18 3.75
N CYS A 128 -7.92 14.17 3.20
CA CYS A 128 -9.28 13.96 2.70
C CYS A 128 -9.34 12.85 1.63
N VAL A 129 -8.45 12.87 0.65
CA VAL A 129 -8.41 11.84 -0.41
C VAL A 129 -8.16 10.45 0.17
N GLN A 130 -7.29 10.32 1.18
CA GLN A 130 -7.03 9.04 1.87
C GLN A 130 -8.27 8.55 2.64
N GLU A 131 -8.95 9.44 3.35
CA GLU A 131 -10.20 9.13 4.03
C GLU A 131 -11.30 8.70 3.03
N GLN A 132 -11.48 9.44 1.94
CA GLN A 132 -12.44 9.07 0.91
C GLN A 132 -12.12 7.72 0.25
N LEU A 133 -10.84 7.38 0.09
CA LEU A 133 -10.45 6.07 -0.40
C LEU A 133 -10.80 4.95 0.59
N LYS A 134 -10.71 5.20 1.90
CA LYS A 134 -11.14 4.27 2.95
C LYS A 134 -12.66 4.03 2.87
N ILE A 135 -13.45 5.10 2.80
CA ILE A 135 -14.92 5.01 2.63
C ILE A 135 -15.30 4.29 1.33
N PHE A 136 -14.58 4.55 0.25
CA PHE A 136 -14.81 3.84 -1.03
C PHE A 136 -14.48 2.35 -0.93
N ARG A 137 -13.46 1.98 -0.15
CA ARG A 137 -13.09 0.58 0.08
C ARG A 137 -14.17 -0.20 0.81
N ASP A 138 -14.83 0.41 1.79
CA ASP A 138 -15.94 -0.23 2.52
C ASP A 138 -17.13 -0.51 1.61
N LYS A 139 -17.34 0.32 0.56
CA LYS A 139 -18.40 0.13 -0.42
C LYS A 139 -18.03 -0.80 -1.58
N ASP A 140 -16.80 -0.74 -2.06
CA ASP A 140 -16.33 -1.49 -3.23
C ASP A 140 -14.83 -1.77 -3.14
N GLN A 141 -14.49 -2.77 -2.35
CA GLN A 141 -13.11 -3.16 -2.04
C GLN A 141 -12.27 -3.38 -3.29
N LYS A 142 -12.81 -4.07 -4.32
CA LYS A 142 -12.06 -4.42 -5.55
C LYS A 142 -11.66 -3.19 -6.36
N HIS A 143 -12.56 -2.22 -6.52
CA HIS A 143 -12.26 -0.99 -7.25
C HIS A 143 -11.37 -0.05 -6.43
N ALA A 144 -11.58 0.03 -5.12
CA ALA A 144 -10.75 0.85 -4.23
C ALA A 144 -9.29 0.37 -4.19
N GLU A 145 -9.08 -0.94 -4.20
CA GLU A 145 -7.74 -1.51 -4.23
C GLU A 145 -6.97 -1.11 -5.50
N VAL A 146 -7.60 -1.21 -6.65
CA VAL A 146 -6.98 -0.79 -7.90
C VAL A 146 -6.83 0.73 -7.97
N MET A 147 -7.77 1.49 -7.38
CA MET A 147 -7.64 2.95 -7.29
C MET A 147 -6.42 3.34 -6.45
N ASP A 148 -6.14 2.65 -5.35
CA ASP A 148 -4.96 2.84 -4.53
C ASP A 148 -3.65 2.64 -5.33
N TYR A 149 -3.55 1.60 -6.17
CA TYR A 149 -2.42 1.42 -7.09
C TYR A 149 -2.30 2.56 -8.10
N ILE A 150 -3.42 3.00 -8.68
CA ILE A 150 -3.44 4.13 -9.63
C ILE A 150 -2.91 5.41 -8.97
N MET A 151 -3.34 5.71 -7.75
CA MET A 151 -2.90 6.88 -6.99
C MET A 151 -1.41 6.82 -6.63
N LYS A 152 -0.86 5.63 -6.43
CA LYS A 152 0.57 5.39 -6.25
C LYS A 152 1.37 5.44 -7.56
N GLY A 153 0.72 5.71 -8.70
CA GLY A 153 1.36 5.84 -10.00
C GLY A 153 1.76 4.52 -10.65
N PHE A 154 1.05 3.43 -10.33
CA PHE A 154 1.21 2.17 -11.06
C PHE A 154 0.66 2.31 -12.49
N ASP A 155 1.41 1.81 -13.45
CA ASP A 155 0.96 1.74 -14.83
C ASP A 155 0.02 0.55 -15.09
N VAL A 156 -0.51 0.46 -16.32
CA VAL A 156 -1.46 -0.61 -16.69
C VAL A 156 -0.83 -1.99 -16.57
N GLU A 157 0.46 -2.11 -16.91
CA GLU A 157 1.17 -3.39 -16.87
C GLU A 157 1.42 -3.83 -15.42
N GLU A 158 1.84 -2.93 -14.55
CA GLU A 158 2.03 -3.21 -13.12
C GLU A 158 0.71 -3.64 -12.46
N VAL A 159 -0.39 -2.92 -12.76
CA VAL A 159 -1.73 -3.29 -12.25
C VAL A 159 -2.19 -4.63 -12.82
N ARG A 160 -1.97 -4.89 -14.12
CA ARG A 160 -2.30 -6.16 -14.77
C ARG A 160 -1.69 -7.36 -14.06
N LEU A 161 -0.41 -7.28 -13.74
CA LEU A 161 0.30 -8.32 -13.01
C LEU A 161 -0.27 -8.54 -11.60
N THR A 162 -0.69 -7.45 -10.94
CA THR A 162 -1.24 -7.52 -9.59
C THR A 162 -2.63 -8.17 -9.54
N ILE A 163 -3.49 -7.91 -10.55
CA ILE A 163 -4.88 -8.38 -10.56
C ILE A 163 -5.13 -9.59 -11.45
N GLY A 164 -4.11 -10.05 -12.21
CA GLY A 164 -4.18 -11.26 -13.04
C GLY A 164 -5.13 -11.15 -14.24
N ARG A 165 -5.30 -9.96 -14.85
CA ARG A 165 -6.17 -9.73 -16.01
C ARG A 165 -5.37 -9.49 -17.29
N SER A 166 -6.04 -9.58 -18.46
CA SER A 166 -5.43 -9.15 -19.71
C SER A 166 -5.22 -7.62 -19.74
N TYR A 167 -4.31 -7.13 -20.58
CA TYR A 167 -4.00 -5.70 -20.68
C TYR A 167 -5.24 -4.84 -20.99
N GLY A 168 -6.05 -5.26 -21.97
CA GLY A 168 -7.27 -4.54 -22.35
C GLY A 168 -8.30 -4.50 -21.23
N ALA A 169 -8.53 -5.65 -20.56
CA ALA A 169 -9.45 -5.73 -19.42
C ALA A 169 -8.96 -4.89 -18.24
N THR A 170 -7.65 -4.84 -17.98
CA THR A 170 -7.06 -4.00 -16.94
C THR A 170 -7.25 -2.52 -17.22
N ARG A 171 -6.97 -2.08 -18.45
CA ARG A 171 -7.17 -0.68 -18.87
C ARG A 171 -8.62 -0.23 -18.69
N GLN A 172 -9.56 -1.08 -19.11
CA GLN A 172 -11.00 -0.81 -18.93
C GLN A 172 -11.37 -0.75 -17.45
N PHE A 173 -10.88 -1.68 -16.64
CA PHE A 173 -11.15 -1.73 -15.21
C PHE A 173 -10.58 -0.51 -14.48
N MET A 174 -9.35 -0.08 -14.77
CA MET A 174 -8.76 1.15 -14.23
C MET A 174 -9.60 2.39 -14.58
N SER A 175 -10.16 2.45 -15.80
CA SER A 175 -11.08 3.52 -16.18
C SER A 175 -12.36 3.51 -15.35
N GLN A 176 -12.92 2.32 -15.09
CA GLN A 176 -14.09 2.16 -14.22
C GLN A 176 -13.79 2.57 -12.77
N CYS A 177 -12.62 2.20 -12.23
CA CYS A 177 -12.19 2.63 -10.90
C CYS A 177 -12.18 4.15 -10.77
N ARG A 178 -11.57 4.86 -11.74
CA ARG A 178 -11.55 6.33 -11.75
C ARG A 178 -12.96 6.93 -11.78
N LYS A 179 -13.85 6.39 -12.64
CA LYS A 179 -15.24 6.87 -12.74
C LYS A 179 -16.01 6.67 -11.43
N LYS A 180 -15.87 5.50 -10.79
CA LYS A 180 -16.52 5.20 -9.51
C LYS A 180 -15.98 6.02 -8.35
N PHE A 181 -14.68 6.34 -8.35
CA PHE A 181 -14.05 7.10 -7.28
C PHE A 181 -14.25 8.62 -7.42
N LYS A 182 -14.54 9.12 -8.63
CA LYS A 182 -14.71 10.56 -8.89
C LYS A 182 -15.67 11.26 -7.91
N PRO A 183 -16.88 10.72 -7.59
CA PRO A 183 -17.80 11.38 -6.65
C PRO A 183 -17.25 11.54 -5.24
N PHE A 184 -16.32 10.68 -4.83
CA PHE A 184 -15.64 10.77 -3.53
C PHE A 184 -14.61 11.90 -3.53
N LEU A 185 -13.91 12.12 -4.64
CA LEU A 185 -12.95 13.21 -4.78
C LEU A 185 -13.59 14.60 -4.79
N GLU A 186 -14.81 14.73 -5.29
CA GLU A 186 -15.54 16.01 -5.33
C GLU A 186 -15.65 16.64 -3.93
N ARG A 187 -15.75 15.82 -2.88
CA ARG A 187 -15.78 16.28 -1.48
C ARG A 187 -14.47 16.91 -1.00
N CYS A 188 -13.36 16.59 -1.66
CA CYS A 188 -12.03 17.09 -1.29
C CYS A 188 -11.61 18.31 -2.12
N LEU A 189 -12.39 18.72 -3.11
CA LEU A 189 -12.06 19.87 -3.96
C LEU A 189 -12.26 21.22 -3.26
N GLU A 190 -13.07 21.24 -2.21
CA GLU A 190 -13.42 22.43 -1.43
C GLU A 190 -12.39 22.72 -0.32
N ILE A 191 -11.40 21.84 -0.13
CA ILE A 191 -10.35 22.01 0.86
C ILE A 191 -9.23 22.81 0.23
N ASP A 192 -9.00 24.03 0.74
CA ASP A 192 -7.88 24.89 0.34
C ASP A 192 -6.54 24.26 0.78
N GLU A 193 -5.49 24.50 0.00
CA GLU A 193 -4.13 24.03 0.31
C GLU A 193 -3.47 24.83 1.40
#